data_0caf772878af5f039f6d60eefbf358e3
#
_entry.id   0caf772878af5f039f6d60eefbf358e3
#
_cell.length_a   1.000
_cell.length_b   1.000
_cell.length_c   1.000
_cell.angle_alpha   90.00
_cell.angle_beta   90.00
_cell.angle_gamma   90.00
#
_symmetry.space_group_name_H-M   'P 1'
#
loop_
_entity.id
_entity.type
_entity.pdbx_description
1 polymer ?
#
loop_
_entity_poly.entity_id
_entity_poly.type
_entity_poly.pdbx_seq_one_letter_code
_entity_poly.pdbx_strand_id
1 'polypeptide(L)'
;VLSPEDEAVVVAFRRHTLLPLDDCLYALQATIPHLTRSSLHRCLQRHSISRLPGVDGDKPKRSRFKAYPLGYFHIDLAEVHTAEGRLYLLVAIDRTTKFAFVELHEKATRRVAGDFLRHLIEAVPYKVHTVLTDNGTHFTTPGNVASAASIIKEAIAAGETFRAHSFESACARNDIDHRLTKPRHPWTNGQVERMNRTIKDATVKRYHYDSHAQLRAHLADFVSAYNFARRLKTLRGLTPYEAICKAWSAEPSRFRSNPLHQMPGPST
;
A
#
# COMPACT_ATOMS: atom_id res chain seq x y z
N VAL A 1 10.91 1.06 34.53
CA VAL A 1 9.73 1.91 34.67
C VAL A 1 10.00 3.13 33.82
N LEU A 2 9.03 3.59 33.02
CA LEU A 2 9.15 4.81 32.23
C LEU A 2 9.20 6.03 33.15
N SER A 3 9.99 7.05 32.82
CA SER A 3 9.95 8.32 33.50
C SER A 3 8.65 9.07 33.21
N PRO A 4 8.25 10.08 33.98
CA PRO A 4 7.09 10.90 33.68
C PRO A 4 7.17 11.58 32.30
N GLU A 5 8.37 12.02 31.91
CA GLU A 5 8.65 12.61 30.60
C GLU A 5 8.45 11.58 29.47
N ASP A 6 9.00 10.36 29.61
CA ASP A 6 8.81 9.28 28.65
C ASP A 6 7.34 8.92 28.49
N GLU A 7 6.59 8.84 29.62
CA GLU A 7 5.15 8.59 29.57
C GLU A 7 4.39 9.70 28.82
N ALA A 8 4.75 10.96 29.05
CA ALA A 8 4.13 12.09 28.33
C ALA A 8 4.38 12.00 26.82
N VAL A 9 5.59 11.66 26.42
CA VAL A 9 5.96 11.45 25.00
C VAL A 9 5.17 10.30 24.40
N VAL A 10 5.11 9.14 25.09
CA VAL A 10 4.34 7.96 24.66
C VAL A 10 2.86 8.29 24.46
N VAL A 11 2.26 8.99 25.43
CA VAL A 11 0.83 9.35 25.41
C VAL A 11 0.52 10.33 24.29
N ALA A 12 1.33 11.38 24.16
CA ALA A 12 1.18 12.37 23.08
C ALA A 12 1.30 11.69 21.71
N PHE A 13 2.36 10.92 21.50
CA PHE A 13 2.60 10.20 20.26
C PHE A 13 1.43 9.28 19.88
N ARG A 14 0.94 8.47 20.84
CA ARG A 14 -0.19 7.55 20.63
C ARG A 14 -1.49 8.27 20.27
N ARG A 15 -1.79 9.39 20.96
CA ARG A 15 -3.00 10.18 20.72
C ARG A 15 -3.01 10.85 19.35
N HIS A 16 -1.86 11.36 18.92
CA HIS A 16 -1.74 12.06 17.65
C HIS A 16 -1.68 11.09 16.46
N THR A 17 -0.89 10.02 16.59
CA THR A 17 -0.66 9.11 15.44
C THR A 17 -1.69 8.02 15.29
N LEU A 18 -2.33 7.59 16.39
CA LEU A 18 -3.23 6.42 16.47
C LEU A 18 -2.61 5.13 15.89
N LEU A 19 -1.28 5.02 15.91
CA LEU A 19 -0.59 3.84 15.41
C LEU A 19 -0.83 2.63 16.33
N PRO A 20 -0.83 1.39 15.80
CA PRO A 20 -0.86 0.17 16.60
C PRO A 20 0.31 0.11 17.62
N LEU A 21 0.15 -0.69 18.68
CA LEU A 21 1.13 -0.79 19.77
C LEU A 21 2.57 -1.05 19.27
N ASP A 22 2.73 -2.00 18.37
CA ASP A 22 4.07 -2.38 17.89
C ASP A 22 4.67 -1.30 16.97
N ASP A 23 3.85 -0.59 16.20
CA ASP A 23 4.29 0.53 15.36
C ASP A 23 4.73 1.72 16.25
N CYS A 24 3.99 2.00 17.35
CA CYS A 24 4.42 2.98 18.35
C CYS A 24 5.74 2.58 19.02
N LEU A 25 5.91 1.29 19.36
CA LEU A 25 7.16 0.82 19.96
C LEU A 25 8.34 1.11 19.04
N TYR A 26 8.28 0.69 17.79
CA TYR A 26 9.38 0.87 16.84
C TYR A 26 9.67 2.35 16.55
N ALA A 27 8.64 3.18 16.46
CA ALA A 27 8.83 4.61 16.23
C ALA A 27 9.51 5.32 17.41
N LEU A 28 9.18 4.91 18.66
CA LEU A 28 9.67 5.56 19.87
C LEU A 28 11.00 5.00 20.37
N GLN A 29 11.42 3.81 19.93
CA GLN A 29 12.68 3.21 20.41
C GLN A 29 13.92 4.06 20.11
N ALA A 30 13.91 4.88 19.07
CA ALA A 30 15.01 5.80 18.78
C ALA A 30 15.14 6.92 19.84
N THR A 31 13.99 7.35 20.40
CA THR A 31 13.93 8.43 21.42
C THR A 31 13.97 7.87 22.83
N ILE A 32 13.37 6.69 23.06
CA ILE A 32 13.30 6.00 24.36
C ILE A 32 13.92 4.60 24.17
N PRO A 33 15.26 4.46 24.19
CA PRO A 33 15.93 3.18 23.85
C PRO A 33 15.56 2.00 24.76
N HIS A 34 15.19 2.27 26.03
CA HIS A 34 14.79 1.26 27.01
C HIS A 34 13.31 0.89 26.95
N LEU A 35 12.54 1.48 26.00
CA LEU A 35 11.13 1.19 25.82
C LEU A 35 10.91 -0.26 25.40
N THR A 36 10.19 -1.02 26.21
CA THR A 36 9.78 -2.38 25.90
C THR A 36 8.30 -2.42 25.54
N ARG A 37 7.90 -3.46 24.81
CA ARG A 37 6.49 -3.68 24.48
C ARG A 37 5.59 -3.73 25.71
N SER A 38 6.10 -4.34 26.80
CA SER A 38 5.35 -4.48 28.05
C SER A 38 5.22 -3.16 28.81
N SER A 39 6.28 -2.34 28.85
CA SER A 39 6.24 -1.02 29.49
C SER A 39 5.33 -0.06 28.73
N LEU A 40 5.42 -0.07 27.39
CA LEU A 40 4.52 0.69 26.51
C LEU A 40 3.04 0.29 26.71
N HIS A 41 2.72 -1.00 26.68
CA HIS A 41 1.36 -1.47 26.87
C HIS A 41 0.77 -1.06 28.21
N ARG A 42 1.54 -1.22 29.31
CA ARG A 42 1.10 -0.79 30.65
C ARG A 42 0.91 0.71 30.76
N CYS A 43 1.78 1.51 30.14
CA CYS A 43 1.61 2.96 30.05
C CYS A 43 0.28 3.31 29.35
N LEU A 44 0.04 2.75 28.15
CA LEU A 44 -1.20 3.00 27.40
C LEU A 44 -2.45 2.52 28.13
N GLN A 45 -2.37 1.45 28.94
CA GLN A 45 -3.46 0.99 29.81
C GLN A 45 -3.77 2.00 30.92
N ARG A 46 -2.75 2.51 31.63
CA ARG A 46 -2.94 3.52 32.69
C ARG A 46 -3.65 4.77 32.17
N HIS A 47 -3.35 5.16 30.94
CA HIS A 47 -3.94 6.33 30.29
C HIS A 47 -5.23 6.03 29.49
N SER A 48 -5.79 4.80 29.60
CA SER A 48 -7.03 4.36 28.92
C SER A 48 -7.00 4.49 27.39
N ILE A 49 -5.81 4.45 26.79
CA ILE A 49 -5.57 4.55 25.33
C ILE A 49 -4.93 3.29 24.72
N SER A 50 -5.00 2.16 25.43
CA SER A 50 -4.46 0.89 24.95
C SER A 50 -5.22 0.34 23.73
N ARG A 51 -6.52 0.63 23.64
CA ARG A 51 -7.35 0.29 22.47
C ARG A 51 -7.44 1.50 21.54
N LEU A 52 -7.36 1.24 20.23
CA LEU A 52 -7.66 2.28 19.25
C LEU A 52 -9.17 2.55 19.24
N PRO A 53 -9.60 3.81 19.00
CA PRO A 53 -11.01 4.11 18.84
C PRO A 53 -11.62 3.23 17.74
N GLY A 54 -12.65 2.51 18.13
CA GLY A 54 -13.55 1.68 17.34
C GLY A 54 -13.11 1.07 16.04
N VAL A 55 -12.89 -0.25 16.04
CA VAL A 55 -13.38 -1.17 14.99
C VAL A 55 -13.70 -2.49 15.70
N ASP A 56 -14.93 -2.64 16.16
CA ASP A 56 -15.46 -3.94 16.56
C ASP A 56 -15.75 -4.76 15.30
N GLY A 57 -15.02 -5.81 15.12
CA GLY A 57 -15.22 -6.80 14.08
C GLY A 57 -14.45 -8.08 14.43
N ASP A 58 -15.13 -9.22 14.37
CA ASP A 58 -14.60 -10.55 14.63
C ASP A 58 -13.21 -10.75 14.03
N LYS A 59 -12.26 -11.20 14.85
CA LYS A 59 -10.88 -11.51 14.41
C LYS A 59 -10.87 -12.84 13.65
N PRO A 60 -10.72 -12.87 12.32
CA PRO A 60 -10.60 -14.11 11.60
C PRO A 60 -9.32 -14.85 12.00
N LYS A 61 -9.37 -16.20 12.01
CA LYS A 61 -8.22 -17.06 12.29
C LYS A 61 -7.05 -16.71 11.37
N ARG A 62 -5.87 -16.47 11.94
CA ARG A 62 -4.64 -16.12 11.21
C ARG A 62 -4.19 -17.29 10.32
N SER A 63 -4.41 -17.22 9.02
CA SER A 63 -3.71 -18.06 8.06
C SER A 63 -2.32 -17.47 7.77
N ARG A 64 -1.29 -18.32 7.68
CA ARG A 64 0.04 -17.88 7.26
C ARG A 64 0.00 -17.59 5.76
N PHE A 65 0.27 -16.35 5.37
CA PHE A 65 0.41 -15.99 3.95
C PHE A 65 1.68 -16.62 3.37
N LYS A 66 1.56 -17.16 2.13
CA LYS A 66 2.71 -17.58 1.33
C LYS A 66 3.71 -16.43 1.20
N ALA A 67 5.00 -16.72 1.33
CA ALA A 67 6.05 -15.78 0.93
C ALA A 67 6.03 -15.63 -0.60
N TYR A 68 6.11 -14.39 -1.06
CA TYR A 68 6.16 -14.06 -2.48
C TYR A 68 7.43 -13.26 -2.76
N PRO A 69 8.01 -13.38 -3.96
CA PRO A 69 9.15 -12.58 -4.34
C PRO A 69 8.76 -11.10 -4.44
N LEU A 70 9.74 -10.22 -4.31
CA LEU A 70 9.60 -8.78 -4.51
C LEU A 70 9.06 -8.48 -5.92
N GLY A 71 8.15 -7.51 -6.04
CA GLY A 71 7.51 -7.14 -7.30
C GLY A 71 6.16 -7.83 -7.56
N TYR A 72 5.56 -8.43 -6.54
CA TYR A 72 4.18 -8.89 -6.56
C TYR A 72 3.26 -7.83 -5.96
N PHE A 73 2.49 -7.13 -6.77
CA PHE A 73 1.57 -6.09 -6.33
C PHE A 73 0.12 -6.55 -6.28
N HIS A 74 -0.59 -6.11 -5.26
CA HIS A 74 -2.05 -6.08 -5.25
C HIS A 74 -2.50 -4.67 -5.62
N ILE A 75 -3.43 -4.56 -6.57
CA ILE A 75 -3.99 -3.28 -7.02
C ILE A 75 -5.49 -3.30 -6.80
N ASP A 76 -6.02 -2.18 -6.31
CA ASP A 76 -7.44 -2.01 -6.06
C ASP A 76 -7.85 -0.57 -6.34
N LEU A 77 -9.15 -0.36 -6.59
CA LEU A 77 -9.76 0.94 -6.81
C LEU A 77 -10.85 1.16 -5.78
N ALA A 78 -10.84 2.32 -5.15
CA ALA A 78 -11.84 2.71 -4.17
C ALA A 78 -12.35 4.12 -4.45
N GLU A 79 -13.60 4.41 -4.10
CA GLU A 79 -14.15 5.75 -4.17
C GLU A 79 -13.88 6.52 -2.88
N VAL A 80 -13.58 7.81 -3.03
CA VAL A 80 -13.46 8.80 -1.97
C VAL A 80 -14.15 10.10 -2.39
N HIS A 81 -14.53 10.93 -1.43
CA HIS A 81 -15.29 12.15 -1.69
C HIS A 81 -14.65 13.35 -1.00
N THR A 82 -14.77 14.50 -1.63
CA THR A 82 -14.53 15.83 -1.08
C THR A 82 -15.78 16.70 -1.29
N ALA A 83 -15.77 17.94 -0.85
CA ALA A 83 -16.88 18.88 -1.16
C ALA A 83 -17.03 19.15 -2.68
N GLU A 84 -15.92 19.06 -3.44
CA GLU A 84 -15.96 19.20 -4.91
C GLU A 84 -16.53 17.97 -5.64
N GLY A 85 -16.73 16.84 -4.92
CA GLY A 85 -17.31 15.65 -5.50
C GLY A 85 -16.48 14.38 -5.31
N ARG A 86 -16.69 13.43 -6.21
CA ARG A 86 -16.11 12.09 -6.16
C ARG A 86 -14.75 12.03 -6.83
N LEU A 87 -13.83 11.31 -6.18
CA LEU A 87 -12.56 10.87 -6.75
C LEU A 87 -12.41 9.36 -6.66
N TYR A 88 -11.56 8.82 -7.50
CA TYR A 88 -11.18 7.42 -7.54
C TYR A 88 -9.75 7.25 -7.04
N LEU A 89 -9.61 6.49 -5.97
CA LEU A 89 -8.35 6.17 -5.33
C LEU A 89 -7.85 4.83 -5.87
N LEU A 90 -6.80 4.86 -6.69
CA LEU A 90 -6.06 3.67 -7.11
C LEU A 90 -4.92 3.42 -6.11
N VAL A 91 -4.85 2.21 -5.60
CA VAL A 91 -3.84 1.78 -4.61
C VAL A 91 -3.15 0.52 -5.09
N ALA A 92 -1.83 0.54 -5.13
CA ALA A 92 -0.99 -0.63 -5.30
C ALA A 92 -0.17 -0.87 -4.04
N ILE A 93 -0.07 -2.12 -3.58
CA ILE A 93 0.79 -2.51 -2.46
C ILE A 93 1.65 -3.71 -2.83
N ASP A 94 2.97 -3.58 -2.69
CA ASP A 94 3.88 -4.71 -2.82
C ASP A 94 3.66 -5.69 -1.67
N ARG A 95 3.46 -6.94 -2.02
CA ARG A 95 3.11 -7.98 -1.04
C ARG A 95 4.25 -8.29 -0.08
N THR A 96 5.48 -8.06 -0.48
CA THR A 96 6.69 -8.38 0.27
C THR A 96 7.15 -7.20 1.10
N THR A 97 7.45 -6.07 0.48
CA THR A 97 7.97 -4.87 1.15
C THR A 97 6.90 -3.99 1.77
N LYS A 98 5.61 -4.22 1.45
CA LYS A 98 4.50 -3.36 1.85
C LYS A 98 4.59 -1.94 1.30
N PHE A 99 5.46 -1.69 0.33
CA PHE A 99 5.53 -0.41 -0.36
C PHE A 99 4.19 -0.10 -1.02
N ALA A 100 3.67 1.09 -0.76
CA ALA A 100 2.41 1.56 -1.29
C ALA A 100 2.63 2.63 -2.36
N PHE A 101 1.96 2.48 -3.50
CA PHE A 101 1.88 3.48 -4.55
C PHE A 101 0.41 3.85 -4.74
N VAL A 102 0.10 5.15 -4.81
CA VAL A 102 -1.28 5.64 -4.74
C VAL A 102 -1.47 6.81 -5.67
N GLU A 103 -2.60 6.83 -6.38
CA GLU A 103 -3.02 7.98 -7.18
C GLU A 103 -4.51 8.28 -6.99
N LEU A 104 -4.87 9.57 -7.15
CA LEU A 104 -6.24 10.06 -7.15
C LEU A 104 -6.63 10.59 -8.54
N HIS A 105 -7.74 10.08 -9.07
CA HIS A 105 -8.25 10.43 -10.38
C HIS A 105 -9.74 10.83 -10.32
N GLU A 106 -10.15 11.71 -11.20
CA GLU A 106 -11.56 12.13 -11.33
C GLU A 106 -12.40 11.10 -12.07
N LYS A 107 -11.77 10.18 -12.80
CA LYS A 107 -12.43 9.15 -13.61
C LYS A 107 -11.76 7.80 -13.41
N ALA A 108 -12.58 6.74 -13.30
CA ALA A 108 -12.13 5.35 -13.28
C ALA A 108 -12.32 4.74 -14.68
N THR A 109 -11.35 4.91 -15.55
CA THR A 109 -11.36 4.35 -16.90
C THR A 109 -10.29 3.30 -17.10
N ARG A 110 -10.45 2.45 -18.13
CA ARG A 110 -9.43 1.45 -18.52
C ARG A 110 -8.08 2.10 -18.85
N ARG A 111 -8.11 3.32 -19.42
CA ARG A 111 -6.89 4.09 -19.71
C ARG A 111 -6.22 4.54 -18.44
N VAL A 112 -6.95 5.13 -17.51
CA VAL A 112 -6.43 5.57 -16.20
C VAL A 112 -5.78 4.41 -15.45
N ALA A 113 -6.42 3.23 -15.42
CA ALA A 113 -5.83 2.06 -14.78
C ALA A 113 -4.52 1.60 -15.48
N GLY A 114 -4.49 1.65 -16.82
CA GLY A 114 -3.28 1.35 -17.58
C GLY A 114 -2.15 2.36 -17.35
N ASP A 115 -2.47 3.67 -17.26
CA ASP A 115 -1.54 4.74 -16.94
C ASP A 115 -0.98 4.56 -15.52
N PHE A 116 -1.85 4.30 -14.55
CA PHE A 116 -1.47 3.99 -13.17
C PHE A 116 -0.44 2.84 -13.08
N LEU A 117 -0.66 1.76 -13.83
CA LEU A 117 0.31 0.66 -13.86
C LEU A 117 1.66 1.08 -14.43
N ARG A 118 1.68 1.92 -15.47
CA ARG A 118 2.93 2.46 -16.03
C ARG A 118 3.67 3.32 -15.01
N HIS A 119 2.98 4.22 -14.34
CA HIS A 119 3.56 5.07 -13.29
C HIS A 119 4.08 4.23 -12.12
N LEU A 120 3.35 3.19 -11.70
CA LEU A 120 3.84 2.23 -10.69
C LEU A 120 5.15 1.57 -11.12
N ILE A 121 5.23 1.10 -12.38
CA ILE A 121 6.44 0.46 -12.92
C ILE A 121 7.61 1.44 -12.90
N GLU A 122 7.40 2.70 -13.22
CA GLU A 122 8.43 3.74 -13.19
C GLU A 122 8.86 4.09 -11.76
N ALA A 123 7.91 4.15 -10.82
CA ALA A 123 8.15 4.54 -9.44
C ALA A 123 8.98 3.54 -8.63
N VAL A 124 8.94 2.24 -8.97
CA VAL A 124 9.68 1.23 -8.19
C VAL A 124 11.01 0.87 -8.85
N PRO A 125 12.11 0.68 -8.08
CA PRO A 125 13.44 0.42 -8.63
C PRO A 125 13.65 -1.04 -9.04
N TYR A 126 12.65 -1.89 -8.95
CA TYR A 126 12.71 -3.33 -9.24
C TYR A 126 11.64 -3.75 -10.25
N LYS A 127 11.80 -4.94 -10.84
CA LYS A 127 10.84 -5.48 -11.81
C LYS A 127 9.52 -5.82 -11.11
N VAL A 128 8.42 -5.24 -11.59
CA VAL A 128 7.06 -5.72 -11.29
C VAL A 128 6.82 -6.96 -12.16
N HIS A 129 6.62 -8.12 -11.54
CA HIS A 129 6.46 -9.37 -12.28
C HIS A 129 5.03 -9.93 -12.20
N THR A 130 4.26 -9.58 -11.18
CA THR A 130 2.87 -10.04 -11.03
C THR A 130 2.02 -8.93 -10.44
N VAL A 131 0.84 -8.75 -10.99
CA VAL A 131 -0.20 -7.91 -10.39
C VAL A 131 -1.47 -8.72 -10.15
N LEU A 132 -2.10 -8.53 -9.01
CA LEU A 132 -3.39 -9.11 -8.64
C LEU A 132 -4.41 -7.98 -8.52
N THR A 133 -5.49 -8.07 -9.29
CA THR A 133 -6.62 -7.12 -9.23
C THR A 133 -7.93 -7.86 -8.96
N ASP A 134 -8.98 -7.12 -8.67
CA ASP A 134 -10.33 -7.63 -8.80
C ASP A 134 -10.75 -7.75 -10.30
N ASN A 135 -11.99 -8.17 -10.53
CA ASN A 135 -12.56 -8.32 -11.88
C ASN A 135 -13.24 -7.03 -12.37
N GLY A 136 -12.86 -5.87 -11.83
CA GLY A 136 -13.41 -4.58 -12.23
C GLY A 136 -13.15 -4.26 -13.69
N THR A 137 -14.10 -3.59 -14.34
CA THR A 137 -14.06 -3.26 -15.79
C THR A 137 -12.91 -2.34 -16.18
N HIS A 138 -12.27 -1.70 -15.21
CA HIS A 138 -11.08 -0.87 -15.39
C HIS A 138 -9.78 -1.71 -15.45
N PHE A 139 -9.79 -2.96 -14.97
CA PHE A 139 -8.63 -3.86 -14.98
C PHE A 139 -8.73 -4.96 -16.03
N THR A 140 -9.93 -5.42 -16.35
CA THR A 140 -10.15 -6.51 -17.31
C THR A 140 -11.45 -6.33 -18.10
N THR A 141 -11.62 -7.12 -19.15
CA THR A 141 -12.86 -7.15 -19.92
C THR A 141 -13.94 -7.90 -19.14
N PRO A 142 -15.19 -7.37 -19.04
CA PRO A 142 -16.28 -8.02 -18.34
C PRO A 142 -16.51 -9.46 -18.84
N GLY A 143 -16.74 -10.39 -17.91
CA GLY A 143 -16.98 -11.78 -18.20
C GLY A 143 -15.71 -12.65 -18.30
N ASN A 144 -14.53 -12.07 -18.31
CA ASN A 144 -13.28 -12.83 -18.27
C ASN A 144 -13.11 -13.52 -16.90
N VAL A 145 -12.82 -14.81 -16.91
CA VAL A 145 -12.47 -15.59 -15.72
C VAL A 145 -10.98 -15.52 -15.42
N ALA A 146 -10.17 -15.20 -16.44
CA ALA A 146 -8.74 -15.01 -16.38
C ALA A 146 -8.32 -13.78 -17.19
N SER A 147 -7.16 -13.22 -16.88
CA SER A 147 -6.62 -12.10 -17.66
C SER A 147 -6.25 -12.52 -19.07
N ALA A 148 -6.50 -11.65 -20.03
CA ALA A 148 -6.10 -11.81 -21.42
C ALA A 148 -4.64 -11.38 -21.69
N ALA A 149 -3.87 -10.96 -20.67
CA ALA A 149 -2.54 -10.42 -20.85
C ALA A 149 -1.56 -11.36 -21.57
N SER A 150 -1.65 -12.69 -21.33
CA SER A 150 -0.84 -13.69 -22.03
C SER A 150 -1.17 -13.77 -23.52
N ILE A 151 -2.44 -13.82 -23.87
CA ILE A 151 -2.92 -13.84 -25.27
C ILE A 151 -2.50 -12.54 -25.98
N ILE A 152 -2.65 -11.40 -25.33
CA ILE A 152 -2.21 -10.11 -25.83
C ILE A 152 -0.69 -10.09 -26.09
N LYS A 153 0.10 -10.69 -25.20
CA LYS A 153 1.56 -10.79 -25.35
C LYS A 153 1.93 -11.61 -26.58
N GLU A 154 1.27 -12.74 -26.79
CA GLU A 154 1.48 -13.61 -27.97
C GLU A 154 1.11 -12.87 -29.27
N ALA A 155 -0.02 -12.19 -29.33
CA ALA A 155 -0.44 -11.41 -30.47
C ALA A 155 0.51 -10.24 -30.78
N ILE A 156 1.04 -9.55 -29.73
CA ILE A 156 2.09 -8.52 -29.91
C ILE A 156 3.35 -9.14 -30.53
N ALA A 157 3.77 -10.30 -30.06
CA ALA A 157 4.95 -10.99 -30.60
C ALA A 157 4.76 -11.45 -32.06
N ALA A 158 3.53 -11.80 -32.43
CA ALA A 158 3.16 -12.15 -33.81
C ALA A 158 2.98 -10.92 -34.74
N GLY A 159 3.09 -9.69 -34.23
CA GLY A 159 2.89 -8.47 -35.01
C GLY A 159 1.43 -8.18 -35.36
N GLU A 160 0.49 -8.81 -34.67
CA GLU A 160 -0.95 -8.61 -34.94
C GLU A 160 -1.44 -7.27 -34.42
N THR A 161 -2.29 -6.60 -35.20
CA THR A 161 -2.99 -5.38 -34.79
C THR A 161 -4.35 -5.74 -34.20
N PHE A 162 -4.56 -5.44 -32.92
CA PHE A 162 -5.81 -5.74 -32.23
C PHE A 162 -6.15 -4.67 -31.19
N ARG A 163 -7.42 -4.62 -30.81
CA ARG A 163 -7.93 -3.70 -29.81
C ARG A 163 -7.93 -4.40 -28.45
N ALA A 164 -6.92 -4.12 -27.62
CA ALA A 164 -6.78 -4.71 -26.32
C ALA A 164 -7.28 -3.82 -25.18
N HIS A 165 -7.60 -4.44 -24.04
CA HIS A 165 -7.87 -3.72 -22.80
C HIS A 165 -6.59 -3.00 -22.34
N SER A 166 -6.68 -1.70 -22.02
CA SER A 166 -5.51 -0.85 -21.75
C SER A 166 -4.62 -1.37 -20.62
N PHE A 167 -5.23 -1.82 -19.51
CA PHE A 167 -4.50 -2.38 -18.37
C PHE A 167 -3.80 -3.71 -18.73
N GLU A 168 -4.53 -4.64 -19.36
CA GLU A 168 -3.96 -5.94 -19.77
C GLU A 168 -2.88 -5.79 -20.84
N SER A 169 -3.03 -4.81 -21.74
CA SER A 169 -1.99 -4.45 -22.72
C SER A 169 -0.73 -3.88 -22.03
N ALA A 170 -0.89 -3.07 -20.98
CA ALA A 170 0.24 -2.60 -20.18
C ALA A 170 0.94 -3.75 -19.46
N CYS A 171 0.20 -4.72 -18.92
CA CYS A 171 0.78 -5.93 -18.33
C CYS A 171 1.57 -6.75 -19.37
N ALA A 172 0.96 -7.00 -20.54
CA ALA A 172 1.58 -7.79 -21.63
C ALA A 172 2.89 -7.17 -22.12
N ARG A 173 2.91 -5.85 -22.35
CA ARG A 173 4.10 -5.10 -22.84
C ARG A 173 5.25 -5.07 -21.82
N ASN A 174 4.96 -5.20 -20.53
CA ASN A 174 5.96 -5.16 -19.46
C ASN A 174 6.26 -6.55 -18.87
N ASP A 175 5.81 -7.63 -19.51
CA ASP A 175 6.02 -9.00 -19.06
C ASP A 175 5.52 -9.23 -17.63
N ILE A 176 4.33 -8.74 -17.34
CA ILE A 176 3.67 -8.84 -16.03
C ILE A 176 2.57 -9.89 -16.09
N ASP A 177 2.63 -10.86 -15.18
CA ASP A 177 1.56 -11.85 -14.96
C ASP A 177 0.38 -11.16 -14.25
N HIS A 178 -0.68 -10.90 -15.01
CA HIS A 178 -1.90 -10.31 -14.49
C HIS A 178 -2.85 -11.39 -14.00
N ARG A 179 -3.13 -11.39 -12.72
CA ARG A 179 -4.04 -12.33 -12.05
C ARG A 179 -5.29 -11.63 -11.57
N LEU A 180 -6.42 -12.30 -11.76
CA LEU A 180 -7.71 -11.86 -11.24
C LEU A 180 -8.03 -12.58 -9.93
N THR A 181 -8.70 -11.89 -9.00
CA THR A 181 -9.22 -12.55 -7.79
C THR A 181 -10.32 -13.52 -8.16
N LYS A 182 -10.32 -14.69 -7.51
CA LYS A 182 -11.40 -15.66 -7.72
C LYS A 182 -12.71 -15.09 -7.17
N PRO A 183 -13.81 -15.20 -7.93
CA PRO A 183 -15.14 -14.83 -7.43
C PRO A 183 -15.43 -15.55 -6.10
N ARG A 184 -16.02 -14.85 -5.14
CA ARG A 184 -16.37 -15.35 -3.79
C ARG A 184 -15.17 -15.76 -2.91
N HIS A 185 -13.94 -15.27 -3.21
CA HIS A 185 -12.74 -15.50 -2.38
C HIS A 185 -12.13 -14.18 -1.92
N PRO A 186 -12.82 -13.38 -1.07
CA PRO A 186 -12.41 -12.02 -0.70
C PRO A 186 -11.04 -11.98 -0.01
N TRP A 187 -10.61 -13.04 0.67
CA TRP A 187 -9.31 -13.08 1.36
C TRP A 187 -8.08 -12.99 0.43
N THR A 188 -8.24 -13.16 -0.88
CA THR A 188 -7.13 -13.06 -1.83
C THR A 188 -6.64 -11.63 -2.00
N ASN A 189 -7.51 -10.62 -1.82
CA ASN A 189 -7.19 -9.19 -1.95
C ASN A 189 -6.99 -8.46 -0.61
N GLY A 190 -7.03 -9.16 0.52
CA GLY A 190 -7.06 -8.59 1.86
C GLY A 190 -5.88 -7.67 2.24
N GLN A 191 -4.77 -7.65 1.48
CA GLN A 191 -3.66 -6.71 1.76
C GLN A 191 -3.96 -5.31 1.22
N VAL A 192 -4.43 -5.20 -0.01
CA VAL A 192 -4.77 -3.89 -0.60
C VAL A 192 -6.06 -3.34 0.03
N GLU A 193 -7.04 -4.20 0.36
CA GLU A 193 -8.23 -3.78 1.11
C GLU A 193 -7.86 -3.18 2.47
N ARG A 194 -6.88 -3.79 3.17
CA ARG A 194 -6.35 -3.24 4.42
C ARG A 194 -5.65 -1.90 4.19
N MET A 195 -4.89 -1.77 3.10
CA MET A 195 -4.24 -0.51 2.76
C MET A 195 -5.26 0.57 2.42
N ASN A 196 -6.29 0.26 1.62
CA ASN A 196 -7.41 1.15 1.35
C ASN A 196 -8.10 1.62 2.64
N ARG A 197 -8.36 0.67 3.56
CA ARG A 197 -8.91 1.02 4.88
C ARG A 197 -7.97 1.94 5.65
N THR A 198 -6.67 1.62 5.71
CA THR A 198 -5.67 2.43 6.42
C THR A 198 -5.59 3.85 5.86
N ILE A 199 -5.64 4.01 4.54
CA ILE A 199 -5.69 5.33 3.89
C ILE A 199 -6.98 6.06 4.26
N LYS A 200 -8.14 5.43 4.06
CA LYS A 200 -9.44 6.05 4.36
C LYS A 200 -9.58 6.43 5.83
N ASP A 201 -9.08 5.60 6.75
CA ASP A 201 -9.11 5.89 8.19
C ASP A 201 -8.18 7.06 8.57
N ALA A 202 -7.10 7.25 7.84
CA ALA A 202 -6.17 8.37 8.04
C ALA A 202 -6.61 9.66 7.33
N THR A 203 -7.48 9.58 6.33
CA THR A 203 -7.91 10.70 5.48
C THR A 203 -9.43 10.93 5.58
N VAL A 204 -10.19 10.53 4.58
CA VAL A 204 -11.61 10.89 4.34
C VAL A 204 -12.59 10.43 5.42
N LYS A 205 -12.24 9.48 6.25
CA LYS A 205 -13.08 9.11 7.40
C LYS A 205 -12.82 9.99 8.64
N ARG A 206 -11.73 10.72 8.64
CA ARG A 206 -11.29 11.51 9.78
C ARG A 206 -11.41 13.01 9.55
N TYR A 207 -11.19 13.43 8.30
CA TYR A 207 -11.14 14.82 7.91
C TYR A 207 -12.14 15.10 6.79
N HIS A 208 -12.74 16.28 6.84
CA HIS A 208 -13.48 16.85 5.72
C HIS A 208 -12.51 17.61 4.82
N TYR A 209 -12.69 17.51 3.52
CA TYR A 209 -11.86 18.20 2.52
C TYR A 209 -12.75 19.06 1.65
N ASP A 210 -12.46 20.35 1.62
CA ASP A 210 -13.19 21.32 0.79
C ASP A 210 -12.83 21.17 -0.70
N SER A 211 -11.60 20.71 -1.00
CA SER A 211 -11.15 20.53 -2.38
C SER A 211 -10.40 19.22 -2.63
N HIS A 212 -10.37 18.83 -3.88
CA HIS A 212 -9.56 17.70 -4.35
C HIS A 212 -8.06 17.93 -4.08
N ALA A 213 -7.59 19.17 -4.19
CA ALA A 213 -6.20 19.53 -3.94
C ALA A 213 -5.77 19.28 -2.49
N GLN A 214 -6.63 19.62 -1.51
CA GLN A 214 -6.36 19.35 -0.10
C GLN A 214 -6.23 17.84 0.17
N LEU A 215 -7.13 17.02 -0.39
CA LEU A 215 -7.05 15.57 -0.23
C LEU A 215 -5.80 15.00 -0.90
N ARG A 216 -5.42 15.50 -2.09
CA ARG A 216 -4.20 15.07 -2.81
C ARG A 216 -2.94 15.36 -1.99
N ALA A 217 -2.82 16.57 -1.44
CA ALA A 217 -1.68 16.95 -0.60
C ALA A 217 -1.58 16.07 0.64
N HIS A 218 -2.67 15.95 1.40
CA HIS A 218 -2.67 15.11 2.61
C HIS A 218 -2.39 13.63 2.30
N LEU A 219 -2.91 13.10 1.19
CA LEU A 219 -2.66 11.73 0.76
C LEU A 219 -1.18 11.53 0.40
N ALA A 220 -0.56 12.48 -0.28
CA ALA A 220 0.87 12.43 -0.63
C ALA A 220 1.73 12.38 0.63
N ASP A 221 1.46 13.25 1.61
CA ASP A 221 2.16 13.28 2.91
C ASP A 221 1.97 11.96 3.67
N PHE A 222 0.73 11.45 3.70
CA PHE A 222 0.43 10.17 4.37
C PHE A 222 1.18 9.00 3.72
N VAL A 223 1.18 8.90 2.40
CA VAL A 223 1.85 7.80 1.66
C VAL A 223 3.37 7.92 1.82
N SER A 224 3.91 9.12 1.79
CA SER A 224 5.32 9.40 2.07
C SER A 224 5.69 8.93 3.48
N ALA A 225 4.95 9.36 4.49
CA ALA A 225 5.18 8.93 5.88
C ALA A 225 5.02 7.40 6.04
N TYR A 226 4.04 6.78 5.37
CA TYR A 226 3.85 5.34 5.39
C TYR A 226 5.06 4.59 4.81
N ASN A 227 5.57 5.03 3.68
CA ASN A 227 6.66 4.33 2.99
C ASN A 227 8.03 4.57 3.64
N PHE A 228 8.29 5.77 4.15
CA PHE A 228 9.63 6.17 4.58
C PHE A 228 9.81 6.30 6.10
N ALA A 229 8.73 6.51 6.85
CA ALA A 229 8.82 6.73 8.30
C ALA A 229 8.13 5.65 9.14
N ARG A 230 7.02 5.07 8.65
CA ARG A 230 6.23 4.12 9.42
C ARG A 230 6.90 2.75 9.50
N ARG A 231 7.27 2.33 10.70
CA ARG A 231 7.87 1.03 10.97
C ARG A 231 6.79 -0.04 11.15
N LEU A 232 6.90 -1.13 10.39
CA LEU A 232 5.88 -2.17 10.34
C LEU A 232 6.32 -3.44 11.05
N LYS A 233 5.46 -3.96 11.93
CA LYS A 233 5.69 -5.26 12.59
C LYS A 233 5.88 -6.40 11.60
N THR A 234 5.13 -6.41 10.49
CA THR A 234 5.25 -7.43 9.44
C THR A 234 6.61 -7.42 8.75
N LEU A 235 7.32 -6.30 8.81
CA LEU A 235 8.68 -6.10 8.30
C LEU A 235 9.73 -6.13 9.41
N ARG A 236 9.37 -6.61 10.60
CA ARG A 236 10.26 -6.70 11.78
C ARG A 236 10.82 -5.33 12.20
N GLY A 237 10.01 -4.29 12.12
CA GLY A 237 10.38 -2.93 12.50
C GLY A 237 11.03 -2.11 11.38
N LEU A 238 11.13 -2.63 10.17
CA LEU A 238 11.57 -1.84 9.02
C LEU A 238 10.41 -1.03 8.44
N THR A 239 10.74 0.09 7.83
CA THR A 239 9.81 0.79 6.93
C THR A 239 9.71 0.02 5.60
N PRO A 240 8.67 0.26 4.78
CA PRO A 240 8.61 -0.29 3.43
C PRO A 240 9.85 0.01 2.58
N TYR A 241 10.38 1.24 2.66
CA TYR A 241 11.59 1.63 1.95
C TYR A 241 12.84 0.90 2.46
N GLU A 242 13.06 0.83 3.79
CA GLU A 242 14.16 0.05 4.38
C GLU A 242 14.09 -1.43 3.97
N ALA A 243 12.88 -1.99 3.81
CA ALA A 243 12.70 -3.36 3.32
C ALA A 243 13.12 -3.51 1.86
N ILE A 244 12.88 -2.48 1.01
CA ILE A 244 13.39 -2.44 -0.38
C ILE A 244 14.92 -2.40 -0.39
N CYS A 245 15.53 -1.52 0.41
CA CYS A 245 17.00 -1.43 0.52
C CYS A 245 17.62 -2.75 1.00
N LYS A 246 17.00 -3.41 1.98
CA LYS A 246 17.42 -4.72 2.43
C LYS A 246 17.31 -5.79 1.35
N ALA A 247 16.24 -5.77 0.55
CA ALA A 247 16.08 -6.68 -0.59
C ALA A 247 17.14 -6.43 -1.67
N TRP A 248 17.48 -5.15 -1.95
CA TRP A 248 18.57 -4.78 -2.83
C TRP A 248 19.90 -5.37 -2.38
N SER A 249 20.26 -5.25 -1.11
CA SER A 249 21.50 -5.79 -0.56
C SER A 249 21.58 -7.33 -0.65
N ALA A 250 20.42 -8.01 -0.62
CA ALA A 250 20.37 -9.47 -0.73
C ALA A 250 20.35 -9.98 -2.18
N GLU A 251 19.61 -9.33 -3.07
CA GLU A 251 19.38 -9.76 -4.46
C GLU A 251 19.41 -8.57 -5.44
N PRO A 252 20.58 -7.94 -5.70
CA PRO A 252 20.69 -6.76 -6.59
C PRO A 252 20.19 -7.02 -8.01
N SER A 253 20.33 -8.26 -8.51
CA SER A 253 19.90 -8.65 -9.86
C SER A 253 18.40 -8.51 -10.14
N ARG A 254 17.57 -8.42 -9.12
CA ARG A 254 16.13 -8.17 -9.25
C ARG A 254 15.78 -6.70 -9.50
N PHE A 255 16.75 -5.81 -9.36
CA PHE A 255 16.56 -4.38 -9.43
C PHE A 255 17.03 -3.84 -10.78
N ARG A 256 16.34 -2.83 -11.27
CA ARG A 256 16.72 -2.07 -12.47
C ARG A 256 17.72 -0.96 -12.13
N SER A 257 17.72 -0.53 -10.88
CA SER A 257 18.51 0.60 -10.40
C SER A 257 18.70 0.52 -8.89
N ASN A 258 19.73 1.19 -8.38
CA ASN A 258 19.97 1.29 -6.95
C ASN A 258 18.87 2.10 -6.27
N PRO A 259 18.13 1.54 -5.30
CA PRO A 259 17.04 2.25 -4.62
C PRO A 259 17.51 3.51 -3.86
N LEU A 260 18.77 3.57 -3.44
CA LEU A 260 19.33 4.72 -2.72
C LEU A 260 19.46 5.97 -3.61
N HIS A 261 19.42 5.83 -4.93
CA HIS A 261 19.59 6.93 -5.86
C HIS A 261 18.29 7.36 -6.58
N GLN A 262 17.22 6.58 -6.49
CA GLN A 262 16.06 6.77 -7.35
C GLN A 262 14.70 6.88 -6.65
N MET A 263 14.60 6.55 -5.37
CA MET A 263 13.34 6.80 -4.69
C MET A 263 13.32 8.27 -4.24
N PRO A 264 12.38 9.07 -4.73
CA PRO A 264 12.23 10.42 -4.23
C PRO A 264 12.01 10.34 -2.73
N GLY A 265 12.87 10.99 -1.98
CA GLY A 265 12.61 11.30 -0.60
C GLY A 265 11.28 12.07 -0.49
N PRO A 266 10.76 12.31 0.70
CA PRO A 266 9.60 13.18 0.86
C PRO A 266 9.90 14.47 0.11
N SER A 267 9.03 14.81 -0.85
CA SER A 267 9.13 16.07 -1.57
C SER A 267 9.07 17.18 -0.54
N THR A 268 10.19 17.89 -0.39
CA THR A 268 10.28 19.10 0.44
C THR A 268 9.46 20.20 -0.19
#